data_a4442691b6d9f6de00bd073da90b0601
#
_entry.id   a4442691b6d9f6de00bd073da90b0601
#
_cell.length_a   1.000
_cell.length_b   1.000
_cell.length_c   1.000
_cell.angle_alpha   90.00
_cell.angle_beta   90.00
_cell.angle_gamma   90.00
#
_symmetry.space_group_name_H-M   'P 1'
#
loop_
_entity.id
_entity.type
_entity.pdbx_description
1 polymer ?
#
loop_
_entity_poly.entity_id
_entity_poly.type
_entity_poly.pdbx_seq_one_letter_code
_entity_poly.pdbx_strand_id
1 'polypeptide(L)'
;MAEIQLGVIEARFADMIWEREPVTSSELVKLAAEAFTWKRTTTHTVLKRLCEKGLFENNKGTVTSLISRSRFYSMQSRRFVEDTFDGSLPAFIAAFTQNSRLTPEEADKIRKMIDEAVI
;
A
#
# COMPACT_ATOMS: atom_id res chain seq x y z
N MET A 1 -0.72 18.76 2.07
CA MET A 1 -1.43 17.50 2.33
C MET A 1 -0.52 16.54 3.07
N ALA A 2 -1.03 15.96 4.14
CA ALA A 2 -0.22 15.02 4.91
C ALA A 2 0.11 13.79 4.07
N GLU A 3 1.35 13.37 4.15
CA GLU A 3 1.81 12.21 3.42
C GLU A 3 1.46 10.95 4.18
N ILE A 4 0.97 9.96 3.46
CA ILE A 4 0.63 8.68 4.07
C ILE A 4 1.80 7.74 3.84
N GLN A 5 2.52 7.46 4.93
CA GLN A 5 3.62 6.51 4.90
C GLN A 5 3.30 5.35 5.83
N LEU A 6 3.55 4.14 5.37
CA LEU A 6 3.34 2.93 6.14
C LEU A 6 4.61 2.12 6.23
N GLY A 7 4.88 1.57 7.41
CA GLY A 7 5.89 0.54 7.55
C GLY A 7 5.42 -0.76 6.91
N VAL A 8 6.32 -1.73 6.78
CA VAL A 8 6.02 -3.01 6.11
C VAL A 8 4.87 -3.74 6.78
N ILE A 9 4.86 -3.80 8.10
CA ILE A 9 3.81 -4.52 8.85
C ILE A 9 2.49 -3.77 8.80
N GLU A 10 2.53 -2.43 8.89
CA GLU A 10 1.33 -1.62 8.72
C GLU A 10 0.72 -1.82 7.32
N ALA A 11 1.57 -1.90 6.30
CA ALA A 11 1.10 -2.13 4.92
C ALA A 11 0.44 -3.50 4.78
N ARG A 12 0.98 -4.53 5.43
CA ARG A 12 0.37 -5.86 5.42
C ARG A 12 -1.00 -5.87 6.10
N PHE A 13 -1.11 -5.16 7.21
CA PHE A 13 -2.39 -5.03 7.91
C PHE A 13 -3.40 -4.23 7.06
N ALA A 14 -2.95 -3.18 6.42
CA ALA A 14 -3.80 -2.41 5.51
C ALA A 14 -4.30 -3.27 4.34
N ASP A 15 -3.42 -4.09 3.75
CA ASP A 15 -3.80 -5.03 2.69
C ASP A 15 -4.88 -6.01 3.16
N MET A 16 -4.76 -6.49 4.38
CA MET A 16 -5.75 -7.39 4.98
C MET A 16 -7.13 -6.73 5.04
N ILE A 17 -7.19 -5.45 5.38
CA ILE A 17 -8.44 -4.69 5.42
C ILE A 17 -9.00 -4.50 4.01
N TRP A 18 -8.18 -4.07 3.07
CA TRP A 18 -8.62 -3.85 1.68
C TRP A 18 -9.18 -5.13 1.05
N GLU A 19 -8.60 -6.28 1.37
CA GLU A 19 -9.06 -7.56 0.83
C GLU A 19 -10.42 -7.99 1.37
N ARG A 20 -10.74 -7.55 2.60
CA ARG A 20 -11.91 -8.06 3.32
C ARG A 20 -13.00 -7.02 3.59
N GLU A 21 -12.77 -5.76 3.24
CA GLU A 21 -13.73 -4.71 3.57
C GLU A 21 -15.10 -4.94 2.89
N PRO A 22 -16.21 -4.62 3.56
CA PRO A 22 -16.28 -4.17 4.94
C PRO A 22 -15.96 -5.30 5.92
N VAL A 23 -15.19 -4.99 6.95
CA VAL A 23 -14.73 -5.97 7.93
C VAL A 23 -14.86 -5.38 9.33
N THR A 24 -15.21 -6.19 10.30
CA THR A 24 -15.35 -5.70 11.68
C THR A 24 -13.98 -5.62 12.35
N SER A 25 -13.85 -4.69 13.30
CA SER A 25 -12.65 -4.59 14.10
C SER A 25 -12.40 -5.88 14.90
N SER A 26 -13.47 -6.56 15.30
CA SER A 26 -13.36 -7.85 16.01
C SER A 26 -12.73 -8.93 15.13
N GLU A 27 -13.12 -8.99 13.86
CA GLU A 27 -12.50 -9.92 12.90
C GLU A 27 -11.05 -9.57 12.66
N LEU A 28 -10.73 -8.28 12.57
CA LEU A 28 -9.34 -7.84 12.39
C LEU A 28 -8.46 -8.25 13.57
N VAL A 29 -8.99 -8.22 14.79
CA VAL A 29 -8.25 -8.69 15.96
C VAL A 29 -7.87 -10.16 15.81
N LYS A 30 -8.81 -11.01 15.36
CA LYS A 30 -8.56 -12.43 15.15
C LYS A 30 -7.54 -12.65 14.04
N LEU A 31 -7.71 -11.98 12.92
CA LEU A 31 -6.82 -12.12 11.77
C LEU A 31 -5.40 -11.66 12.08
N ALA A 32 -5.26 -10.54 12.78
CA ALA A 32 -3.96 -10.01 13.17
C ALA A 32 -3.26 -10.88 14.20
N ALA A 33 -4.02 -11.50 15.11
CA ALA A 33 -3.47 -12.45 16.05
C ALA A 33 -2.86 -13.65 15.33
N GLU A 34 -3.54 -14.16 14.30
CA GLU A 34 -3.06 -15.28 13.52
C GLU A 34 -1.88 -14.91 12.62
N ALA A 35 -1.97 -13.75 11.95
CA ALA A 35 -0.97 -13.36 10.96
C ALA A 35 0.29 -12.73 11.57
N PHE A 36 0.14 -11.96 12.65
CA PHE A 36 1.21 -11.15 13.22
C PHE A 36 1.49 -11.42 14.69
N THR A 37 0.74 -12.32 15.31
CA THR A 37 0.77 -12.56 16.77
C THR A 37 0.51 -11.29 17.59
N TRP A 38 -0.32 -10.41 17.07
CA TRP A 38 -0.66 -9.17 17.75
C TRP A 38 -1.70 -9.40 18.82
N LYS A 39 -1.51 -8.71 19.95
CA LYS A 39 -2.52 -8.62 20.98
C LYS A 39 -3.65 -7.71 20.50
N ARG A 40 -4.82 -7.88 21.11
CA ARG A 40 -6.00 -7.06 20.81
C ARG A 40 -5.69 -5.56 20.85
N THR A 41 -4.98 -5.13 21.90
CA THR A 41 -4.62 -3.71 22.07
C THR A 41 -3.72 -3.21 20.95
N THR A 42 -2.78 -4.03 20.50
CA THR A 42 -1.89 -3.68 19.38
C THR A 42 -2.70 -3.48 18.11
N THR A 43 -3.61 -4.41 17.82
CA THR A 43 -4.46 -4.32 16.63
C THR A 43 -5.28 -3.04 16.63
N HIS A 44 -5.93 -2.72 17.76
CA HIS A 44 -6.72 -1.48 17.86
C HIS A 44 -5.86 -0.24 17.72
N THR A 45 -4.65 -0.25 18.27
CA THR A 45 -3.73 0.89 18.16
C THR A 45 -3.32 1.13 16.71
N VAL A 46 -2.96 0.06 16.00
CA VAL A 46 -2.55 0.18 14.58
C VAL A 46 -3.73 0.58 13.72
N LEU A 47 -4.90 -0.01 13.95
CA LEU A 47 -6.12 0.36 13.21
C LEU A 47 -6.44 1.85 13.39
N LYS A 48 -6.40 2.32 14.63
CA LYS A 48 -6.64 3.75 14.92
C LYS A 48 -5.67 4.64 14.17
N ARG A 49 -4.39 4.24 14.14
CA ARG A 49 -3.36 4.97 13.42
C ARG A 49 -3.63 5.05 11.92
N LEU A 50 -4.06 3.94 11.31
CA LEU A 50 -4.42 3.93 9.89
C LEU A 50 -5.63 4.82 9.61
N CYS A 51 -6.60 4.85 10.51
CA CYS A 51 -7.75 5.74 10.38
C CYS A 51 -7.33 7.21 10.51
N GLU A 52 -6.46 7.53 11.45
CA GLU A 52 -5.93 8.88 11.62
C GLU A 52 -5.15 9.35 10.41
N LYS A 53 -4.48 8.42 9.71
CA LYS A 53 -3.77 8.73 8.46
C LYS A 53 -4.72 8.93 7.28
N GLY A 54 -6.00 8.66 7.45
CA GLY A 54 -7.01 8.89 6.40
C GLY A 54 -7.18 7.73 5.42
N LEU A 55 -6.64 6.55 5.73
CA LEU A 55 -6.78 5.40 4.84
C LEU A 55 -8.10 4.67 5.01
N PHE A 56 -8.55 4.54 6.25
CA PHE A 56 -9.74 3.77 6.59
C PHE A 56 -10.64 4.54 7.53
N GLU A 57 -11.89 4.12 7.58
CA GLU A 57 -12.88 4.65 8.50
C GLU A 57 -13.41 3.49 9.33
N ASN A 58 -13.47 3.68 10.65
CA ASN A 58 -14.07 2.73 11.57
C ASN A 58 -15.38 3.32 12.06
N ASN A 59 -16.48 2.86 11.51
CA ASN A 59 -17.80 3.33 11.86
C ASN A 59 -18.49 2.30 12.76
N LYS A 60 -18.44 2.54 14.08
CA LYS A 60 -19.05 1.66 15.09
C LYS A 60 -18.62 0.21 14.95
N GLY A 61 -17.34 -0.01 14.69
CA GLY A 61 -16.76 -1.34 14.59
C GLY A 61 -16.70 -1.92 13.19
N THR A 62 -17.29 -1.26 12.20
CA THR A 62 -17.20 -1.68 10.80
C THR A 62 -16.17 -0.82 10.10
N VAL A 63 -15.17 -1.45 9.49
CA VAL A 63 -14.04 -0.77 8.86
C VAL A 63 -14.16 -0.84 7.35
N THR A 64 -14.03 0.33 6.71
CA THR A 64 -14.05 0.47 5.26
C THR A 64 -12.95 1.42 4.83
N SER A 65 -12.54 1.34 3.57
CA SER A 65 -11.49 2.21 3.05
C SER A 65 -12.02 3.58 2.64
N LEU A 66 -11.23 4.62 2.93
CA LEU A 66 -11.44 5.96 2.41
C LEU A 66 -10.62 6.18 1.15
N ILE A 67 -9.50 5.47 1.03
CA ILE A 67 -8.62 5.48 -0.14
C ILE A 67 -8.47 4.04 -0.60
N SER A 68 -8.64 3.77 -1.89
CA SER A 68 -8.48 2.42 -2.42
C SER A 68 -7.01 1.98 -2.36
N ARG A 69 -6.80 0.66 -2.36
CA ARG A 69 -5.46 0.08 -2.41
C ARG A 69 -4.67 0.59 -3.62
N SER A 70 -5.29 0.57 -4.79
CA SER A 70 -4.61 0.99 -6.01
C SER A 70 -4.21 2.46 -5.96
N ARG A 71 -5.08 3.30 -5.42
CA ARG A 71 -4.77 4.73 -5.27
C ARG A 71 -3.62 4.94 -4.28
N PHE A 72 -3.65 4.22 -3.16
CA PHE A 72 -2.57 4.31 -2.17
C PHE A 72 -1.22 3.93 -2.77
N TYR A 73 -1.16 2.80 -3.49
CA TYR A 73 0.10 2.35 -4.10
C TYR A 73 0.55 3.27 -5.22
N SER A 74 -0.38 3.87 -5.96
CA SER A 74 -0.05 4.90 -6.95
C SER A 74 0.64 6.09 -6.31
N MET A 75 0.06 6.59 -5.21
CA MET A 75 0.63 7.71 -4.47
C MET A 75 2.01 7.37 -3.89
N GLN A 76 2.14 6.17 -3.33
CA GLN A 76 3.38 5.72 -2.69
C GLN A 76 4.51 5.55 -3.71
N SER A 77 4.23 4.96 -4.87
CA SER A 77 5.24 4.75 -5.90
C SER A 77 5.71 6.07 -6.49
N ARG A 78 4.79 6.99 -6.74
CA ARG A 78 5.13 8.32 -7.25
C ARG A 78 6.01 9.07 -6.25
N ARG A 79 5.67 9.00 -4.99
CA ARG A 79 6.45 9.66 -3.96
C ARG A 79 7.85 9.09 -3.84
N PHE A 80 7.99 7.78 -3.95
CA PHE A 80 9.29 7.13 -3.91
C PHE A 80 10.20 7.65 -5.03
N VAL A 81 9.66 7.76 -6.24
CA VAL A 81 10.41 8.28 -7.38
C VAL A 81 10.78 9.76 -7.18
N GLU A 82 9.86 10.55 -6.64
CA GLU A 82 10.13 11.96 -6.35
C GLU A 82 11.23 12.14 -5.30
N ASP A 83 11.14 11.40 -4.20
CA ASP A 83 12.08 11.56 -3.08
C ASP A 83 13.46 10.96 -3.36
N THR A 84 13.50 9.82 -4.04
CA THR A 84 14.74 9.08 -4.23
C THR A 84 15.42 9.39 -5.55
N PHE A 85 14.64 9.68 -6.58
CA PHE A 85 15.14 9.89 -7.95
C PHE A 85 14.80 11.26 -8.54
N ASP A 86 14.52 12.23 -7.68
CA ASP A 86 14.23 13.61 -8.13
C ASP A 86 13.11 13.68 -9.16
N GLY A 87 12.13 12.77 -9.05
CA GLY A 87 11.00 12.71 -9.98
C GLY A 87 11.31 12.05 -11.32
N SER A 88 12.51 11.48 -11.48
CA SER A 88 12.91 10.86 -12.74
C SER A 88 12.57 9.38 -12.76
N LEU A 89 11.46 9.03 -13.42
CA LEU A 89 11.10 7.61 -13.62
C LEU A 89 12.18 6.87 -14.44
N PRO A 90 12.76 7.45 -15.52
CA PRO A 90 13.87 6.78 -16.20
C PRO A 90 15.05 6.47 -15.29
N ALA A 91 15.39 7.35 -14.36
CA ALA A 91 16.46 7.10 -13.40
C ALA A 91 16.14 5.92 -12.48
N PHE A 92 14.88 5.81 -12.05
CA PHE A 92 14.44 4.67 -11.25
C PHE A 92 14.58 3.36 -12.04
N ILE A 93 14.11 3.34 -13.28
CA ILE A 93 14.20 2.16 -14.15
C ILE A 93 15.66 1.76 -14.38
N ALA A 94 16.52 2.74 -14.64
CA ALA A 94 17.95 2.49 -14.85
C ALA A 94 18.59 1.85 -13.61
N ALA A 95 18.28 2.38 -12.43
CA ALA A 95 18.80 1.83 -11.17
C ALA A 95 18.28 0.41 -10.92
N PHE A 96 16.99 0.20 -11.14
CA PHE A 96 16.36 -1.10 -10.93
C PHE A 96 16.97 -2.18 -11.83
N THR A 97 17.18 -1.86 -13.11
CA THR A 97 17.64 -2.83 -14.10
C THR A 97 19.15 -3.01 -14.13
N GLN A 98 19.90 -2.24 -13.36
CA GLN A 98 21.37 -2.36 -13.35
C GLN A 98 21.83 -3.74 -12.91
N ASN A 99 21.21 -4.31 -11.87
CA ASN A 99 21.56 -5.62 -11.32
C ASN A 99 20.43 -6.66 -11.43
N SER A 100 19.28 -6.26 -11.99
CA SER A 100 18.10 -7.12 -12.09
C SER A 100 17.55 -7.03 -13.51
N ARG A 101 17.90 -8.00 -14.34
CA ARG A 101 17.46 -7.99 -15.72
C ARG A 101 16.00 -8.45 -15.82
N LEU A 102 15.28 -7.84 -16.74
CA LEU A 102 13.90 -8.18 -17.01
C LEU A 102 13.83 -9.37 -17.97
N THR A 103 12.82 -10.22 -17.77
CA THR A 103 12.51 -11.23 -18.77
C THR A 103 11.86 -10.57 -19.98
N PRO A 104 11.92 -11.21 -21.18
CA PRO A 104 11.22 -10.66 -22.34
C PRO A 104 9.74 -10.43 -22.10
N GLU A 105 9.09 -11.32 -21.34
CA GLU A 105 7.65 -11.20 -21.02
C GLU A 105 7.38 -10.00 -20.14
N GLU A 106 8.21 -9.75 -19.13
CA GLU A 106 8.08 -8.57 -18.28
C GLU A 106 8.30 -7.29 -19.08
N ALA A 107 9.34 -7.28 -19.93
CA ALA A 107 9.66 -6.11 -20.74
C ALA A 107 8.49 -5.76 -21.67
N ASP A 108 7.87 -6.75 -22.29
CA ASP A 108 6.73 -6.54 -23.16
C ASP A 108 5.52 -5.98 -22.42
N LYS A 109 5.25 -6.51 -21.24
CA LYS A 109 4.16 -6.01 -20.38
C LYS A 109 4.38 -4.54 -20.01
N ILE A 110 5.60 -4.21 -19.61
CA ILE A 110 5.95 -2.84 -19.20
C ILE A 110 5.83 -1.88 -20.38
N ARG A 111 6.31 -2.29 -21.58
CA ARG A 111 6.18 -1.47 -22.78
C ARG A 111 4.72 -1.14 -23.10
N LYS A 112 3.84 -2.14 -22.98
CA LYS A 112 2.41 -1.90 -23.20
C LYS A 112 1.83 -0.93 -22.17
N MET A 113 2.21 -1.07 -20.91
CA MET A 113 1.76 -0.15 -19.86
C MET A 113 2.22 1.27 -20.12
N ILE A 114 3.47 1.43 -20.58
CA ILE A 114 4.03 2.74 -20.91
C ILE A 114 3.26 3.36 -22.07
N ASP A 115 3.03 2.61 -23.13
CA ASP A 115 2.32 3.12 -24.31
C ASP A 115 0.90 3.57 -23.97
N GLU A 116 0.21 2.83 -23.11
CA GLU A 116 -1.14 3.18 -22.65
C GLU A 116 -1.15 4.39 -21.74
N ALA A 117 -0.05 4.66 -21.03
CA ALA A 117 0.05 5.75 -20.06
C ALA A 117 0.52 7.08 -20.68
N VAL A 118 0.95 7.08 -21.92
CA VAL A 118 1.44 8.31 -22.60
C VAL A 118 0.27 9.24 -22.90
N ILE A 119 0.51 10.52 -22.63
CA ILE A 119 -0.49 11.58 -22.84
C ILE A 119 -0.71 11.81 -24.35
#